data_71d31f5df33d44f7786bc488edf4c79d
#
_entry.id   71d31f5df33d44f7786bc488edf4c79d
#
_cell.length_a   1.000
_cell.length_b   1.000
_cell.length_c   1.000
_cell.angle_alpha   90.00
_cell.angle_beta   90.00
_cell.angle_gamma   90.00
#
_symmetry.space_group_name_H-M   'P 1'
#
loop_
_entity.id
_entity.type
_entity.pdbx_description
1 polymer ?
#
loop_
_entity_poly.entity_id
_entity_poly.type
_entity_poly.pdbx_seq_one_letter_code
_entity_poly.pdbx_strand_id
1 'polypeptide(L)'
;MKRLCPKVPEVDDLFQTPESAICRKVPEMHLVTPSGKRLRYDFDGLVLDRVAHDEALVERAKEAGAEYLVGVRVKRVSGKDAVLSDGRTIQADIIVGAGGHLDIIRRTMWSEKSLNIPVKFAIKEGNHTEALELHFGSVAPGGYAWVFPKDGCSNIGLGIQTRFARGVSLNSYAERFIDSYNGDTIYRGAGALPM
;
A
#
# COMPACT_ATOMS: atom_id res chain seq x y z
N MET A 1 -2.48 -4.93 -2.23
CA MET A 1 -2.76 -4.04 -1.08
C MET A 1 -4.17 -4.29 -0.60
N LYS A 2 -4.52 -3.86 0.58
CA LYS A 2 -5.63 -4.33 1.37
C LYS A 2 -6.73 -3.32 1.46
N ARG A 3 -7.92 -3.81 1.61
CA ARG A 3 -8.97 -3.06 2.26
C ARG A 3 -8.77 -3.19 3.77
N LEU A 4 -8.31 -2.14 4.41
CA LEU A 4 -8.13 -2.05 5.87
C LEU A 4 -9.32 -1.32 6.54
N CYS A 5 -10.39 -1.05 5.82
CA CYS A 5 -11.59 -0.44 6.38
C CYS A 5 -12.71 -1.48 6.50
N PRO A 6 -13.48 -1.46 7.60
CA PRO A 6 -14.76 -2.14 7.64
C PRO A 6 -15.60 -1.67 6.44
N LYS A 7 -16.42 -2.55 5.88
CA LYS A 7 -17.34 -2.20 4.80
C LYS A 7 -18.06 -0.90 5.14
N VAL A 8 -17.79 0.14 4.36
CA VAL A 8 -18.65 1.28 4.27
C VAL A 8 -19.57 0.96 3.08
N PRO A 9 -20.86 0.63 3.29
CA PRO A 9 -21.73 0.15 2.23
C PRO A 9 -21.72 1.03 0.98
N GLU A 10 -21.68 2.34 1.18
CA GLU A 10 -21.62 3.35 0.11
C GLU A 10 -20.33 3.29 -0.74
N VAL A 11 -19.21 2.80 -0.18
CA VAL A 11 -17.95 2.62 -0.91
C VAL A 11 -17.94 1.30 -1.68
N ASP A 12 -18.60 0.27 -1.17
CA ASP A 12 -18.72 -1.01 -1.86
C ASP A 12 -19.56 -0.92 -3.13
N ASP A 13 -20.59 -0.06 -3.15
CA ASP A 13 -21.38 0.21 -4.35
C ASP A 13 -20.55 0.89 -5.45
N LEU A 14 -19.56 1.70 -5.08
CA LEU A 14 -18.65 2.37 -6.01
C LEU A 14 -17.46 1.51 -6.43
N PHE A 15 -16.99 0.62 -5.56
CA PHE A 15 -15.74 -0.15 -5.72
C PHE A 15 -15.93 -1.63 -5.41
N GLN A 16 -16.79 -2.31 -6.14
CA GLN A 16 -16.86 -3.76 -6.01
C GLN A 16 -15.53 -4.39 -6.38
N THR A 17 -14.91 -5.02 -5.39
CA THR A 17 -13.68 -5.78 -5.62
C THR A 17 -14.01 -7.05 -6.38
N PRO A 18 -13.43 -7.30 -7.57
CA PRO A 18 -13.68 -8.52 -8.31
C PRO A 18 -13.19 -9.73 -7.52
N GLU A 19 -13.95 -10.81 -7.49
CA GLU A 19 -13.57 -12.02 -6.75
C GLU A 19 -12.23 -12.58 -7.22
N SER A 20 -11.90 -12.45 -8.51
CA SER A 20 -10.62 -12.86 -9.08
C SER A 20 -9.41 -12.13 -8.48
N ALA A 21 -9.62 -10.97 -7.87
CA ALA A 21 -8.57 -10.21 -7.19
C ALA A 21 -8.48 -10.53 -5.68
N ILE A 22 -9.35 -11.36 -5.14
CA ILE A 22 -9.34 -11.74 -3.72
C ILE A 22 -8.42 -12.94 -3.53
N CYS A 23 -7.25 -12.72 -2.93
CA CYS A 23 -6.37 -13.83 -2.55
C CYS A 23 -6.88 -14.58 -1.32
N ARG A 24 -7.43 -13.85 -0.34
CA ARG A 24 -7.88 -14.46 0.90
C ARG A 24 -8.89 -13.57 1.64
N LYS A 25 -9.90 -14.20 2.25
CA LYS A 25 -10.76 -13.56 3.26
C LYS A 25 -10.16 -13.80 4.64
N VAL A 26 -10.10 -12.77 5.47
CA VAL A 26 -9.44 -12.81 6.77
C VAL A 26 -10.42 -12.31 7.84
N PRO A 27 -10.89 -13.21 8.74
CA PRO A 27 -11.92 -12.86 9.71
C PRO A 27 -11.37 -12.12 10.95
N GLU A 28 -10.05 -12.12 11.16
CA GLU A 28 -9.44 -11.55 12.35
C GLU A 28 -8.28 -10.61 12.02
N MET A 29 -8.08 -9.61 12.89
CA MET A 29 -6.87 -8.78 12.94
C MET A 29 -6.24 -8.90 14.33
N HIS A 30 -4.93 -9.12 14.36
CA HIS A 30 -4.14 -9.17 15.59
C HIS A 30 -3.23 -7.96 15.71
N LEU A 31 -3.31 -7.25 16.83
CA LEU A 31 -2.35 -6.22 17.20
C LEU A 31 -1.35 -6.83 18.19
N VAL A 32 -0.08 -6.86 17.80
CA VAL A 32 1.00 -7.38 18.65
C VAL A 32 1.71 -6.20 19.30
N THR A 33 1.60 -6.10 20.61
CA THR A 33 2.19 -5.03 21.41
C THR A 33 3.71 -5.20 21.55
N PRO A 34 4.46 -4.16 22.01
CA PRO A 34 5.89 -4.27 22.28
C PRO A 34 6.25 -5.35 23.32
N SER A 35 5.33 -5.69 24.20
CA SER A 35 5.49 -6.77 25.20
C SER A 35 5.16 -8.17 24.65
N GLY A 36 4.79 -8.28 23.36
CA GLY A 36 4.40 -9.55 22.75
C GLY A 36 2.94 -9.95 22.98
N LYS A 37 2.16 -9.14 23.74
CA LYS A 37 0.73 -9.42 23.94
C LYS A 37 -0.02 -9.27 22.63
N ARG A 38 -0.84 -10.26 22.27
CA ARG A 38 -1.74 -10.24 21.11
C ARG A 38 -3.13 -9.80 21.53
N LEU A 39 -3.62 -8.74 20.91
CA LEU A 39 -5.00 -8.28 21.00
C LEU A 39 -5.70 -8.71 19.71
N ARG A 40 -6.80 -9.42 19.85
CA ARG A 40 -7.58 -9.97 18.73
C ARG A 40 -8.83 -9.13 18.51
N TYR A 41 -9.15 -8.90 17.26
CA TYR A 41 -10.34 -8.16 16.82
C TYR A 41 -10.99 -8.91 15.69
N ASP A 42 -12.31 -9.02 15.74
CA ASP A 42 -13.09 -9.46 14.59
C ASP A 42 -12.89 -8.47 13.43
N PHE A 43 -12.67 -9.00 12.25
CA PHE A 43 -12.31 -8.18 11.10
C PHE A 43 -12.79 -8.82 9.81
N ASP A 44 -13.73 -8.18 9.10
CA ASP A 44 -14.13 -8.63 7.77
C ASP A 44 -13.17 -8.06 6.72
N GLY A 45 -12.00 -8.68 6.57
CA GLY A 45 -10.91 -8.22 5.75
C GLY A 45 -10.69 -9.04 4.50
N LEU A 46 -10.17 -8.37 3.47
CA LEU A 46 -9.74 -9.00 2.22
C LEU A 46 -8.25 -8.76 1.99
N VAL A 47 -7.53 -9.80 1.61
CA VAL A 47 -6.19 -9.70 1.07
C VAL A 47 -6.27 -9.81 -0.44
N LEU A 48 -5.77 -8.80 -1.15
CA LEU A 48 -5.96 -8.67 -2.59
C LEU A 48 -4.68 -8.95 -3.37
N ASP A 49 -4.85 -9.50 -4.57
CA ASP A 49 -3.91 -9.30 -5.65
C ASP A 49 -4.08 -7.88 -6.18
N ARG A 50 -3.08 -7.03 -5.95
CA ARG A 50 -3.15 -5.62 -6.34
C ARG A 50 -3.08 -5.42 -7.85
N VAL A 51 -2.40 -6.30 -8.56
CA VAL A 51 -2.32 -6.20 -10.03
C VAL A 51 -3.69 -6.47 -10.61
N ALA A 52 -4.29 -7.60 -10.29
CA ALA A 52 -5.62 -7.96 -10.77
C ALA A 52 -6.69 -6.94 -10.36
N HIS A 53 -6.63 -6.44 -9.12
CA HIS A 53 -7.56 -5.43 -8.63
C HIS A 53 -7.42 -4.09 -9.37
N ASP A 54 -6.19 -3.59 -9.56
CA ASP A 54 -5.95 -2.30 -10.19
C ASP A 54 -6.27 -2.37 -11.71
N GLU A 55 -5.96 -3.49 -12.37
CA GLU A 55 -6.35 -3.74 -13.78
C GLU A 55 -7.87 -3.74 -13.96
N ALA A 56 -8.61 -4.40 -13.07
CA ALA A 56 -10.08 -4.39 -13.14
C ALA A 56 -10.66 -2.98 -12.96
N LEU A 57 -10.07 -2.14 -12.11
CA LEU A 57 -10.49 -0.73 -11.97
C LEU A 57 -10.21 0.08 -13.24
N VAL A 58 -9.07 -0.16 -13.89
CA VAL A 58 -8.72 0.49 -15.17
C VAL A 58 -9.71 0.09 -16.26
N GLU A 59 -10.02 -1.20 -16.39
CA GLU A 59 -10.97 -1.65 -17.41
C GLU A 59 -12.38 -1.06 -17.18
N ARG A 60 -12.85 -1.02 -15.94
CA ARG A 60 -14.12 -0.34 -15.62
C ARG A 60 -14.10 1.16 -15.97
N ALA A 61 -12.97 1.84 -15.75
CA ALA A 61 -12.84 3.25 -16.13
C ALA A 61 -12.91 3.42 -17.65
N LYS A 62 -12.27 2.54 -18.41
CA LYS A 62 -12.33 2.53 -19.89
C LYS A 62 -13.76 2.25 -20.40
N GLU A 63 -14.45 1.27 -19.81
CA GLU A 63 -15.83 0.97 -20.14
C GLU A 63 -16.77 2.16 -19.87
N ALA A 64 -16.46 2.97 -18.86
CA ALA A 64 -17.13 4.23 -18.57
C ALA A 64 -16.71 5.40 -19.47
N GLY A 65 -15.83 5.16 -20.47
CA GLY A 65 -15.38 6.15 -21.44
C GLY A 65 -14.11 6.91 -21.05
N ALA A 66 -13.39 6.52 -20.00
CA ALA A 66 -12.11 7.14 -19.66
C ALA A 66 -10.99 6.72 -20.62
N GLU A 67 -10.20 7.69 -21.05
CA GLU A 67 -8.96 7.42 -21.78
C GLU A 67 -7.82 7.15 -20.79
N TYR A 68 -7.14 6.01 -20.94
CA TYR A 68 -6.04 5.60 -20.07
C TYR A 68 -4.71 5.61 -20.84
N LEU A 69 -3.83 6.55 -20.49
CA LEU A 69 -2.53 6.73 -21.13
C LEU A 69 -1.42 6.07 -20.31
N VAL A 70 -0.87 4.97 -20.84
CA VAL A 70 0.24 4.22 -20.20
C VAL A 70 1.58 4.75 -20.67
N GLY A 71 2.60 4.71 -19.80
CA GLY A 71 3.96 5.11 -20.14
C GLY A 71 4.17 6.62 -20.22
N VAL A 72 3.14 7.42 -19.94
CA VAL A 72 3.17 8.88 -20.00
C VAL A 72 3.10 9.46 -18.58
N ARG A 73 3.96 10.41 -18.28
CA ARG A 73 4.03 11.08 -16.98
C ARG A 73 3.62 12.55 -17.11
N VAL A 74 2.85 13.06 -16.18
CA VAL A 74 2.63 14.50 -16.04
C VAL A 74 3.88 15.15 -15.46
N LYS A 75 4.50 16.08 -16.20
CA LYS A 75 5.70 16.82 -15.76
C LYS A 75 5.38 18.10 -15.01
N ARG A 76 4.32 18.77 -15.40
CA ARG A 76 3.92 20.05 -14.83
C ARG A 76 2.42 20.26 -14.99
N VAL A 77 1.83 20.92 -14.02
CA VAL A 77 0.46 21.40 -14.07
C VAL A 77 0.50 22.93 -13.88
N SER A 78 -0.26 23.66 -14.69
CA SER A 78 -0.39 25.12 -14.60
C SER A 78 -1.80 25.53 -15.02
N GLY A 79 -2.59 25.99 -14.07
CA GLY A 79 -4.01 26.26 -14.32
C GLY A 79 -4.75 25.02 -14.77
N LYS A 80 -5.33 25.08 -15.99
CA LYS A 80 -6.05 23.97 -16.63
C LYS A 80 -5.16 23.07 -17.50
N ASP A 81 -3.85 23.34 -17.59
CA ASP A 81 -2.93 22.65 -18.48
C ASP A 81 -2.10 21.61 -17.73
N ALA A 82 -2.10 20.38 -18.21
CA ALA A 82 -1.22 19.30 -17.80
C ALA A 82 -0.21 18.98 -18.92
N VAL A 83 1.07 19.28 -18.69
CA VAL A 83 2.16 19.01 -19.63
C VAL A 83 2.72 17.61 -19.40
N LEU A 84 2.73 16.80 -20.44
CA LEU A 84 3.12 15.39 -20.41
C LEU A 84 4.60 15.18 -20.74
N SER A 85 5.11 13.98 -20.44
CA SER A 85 6.50 13.61 -20.69
C SER A 85 6.85 13.47 -22.18
N ASP A 86 5.89 13.23 -23.02
CA ASP A 86 5.99 13.13 -24.49
C ASP A 86 5.83 14.48 -25.22
N GLY A 87 5.68 15.57 -24.47
CA GLY A 87 5.55 16.93 -24.98
C GLY A 87 4.12 17.40 -25.24
N ARG A 88 3.14 16.52 -25.18
CA ARG A 88 1.71 16.92 -25.30
C ARG A 88 1.27 17.75 -24.10
N THR A 89 0.27 18.60 -24.33
CA THR A 89 -0.46 19.30 -23.27
C THR A 89 -1.93 18.90 -23.34
N ILE A 90 -2.46 18.50 -22.20
CA ILE A 90 -3.89 18.19 -22.04
C ILE A 90 -4.51 19.32 -21.24
N GLN A 91 -5.65 19.81 -21.71
CA GLN A 91 -6.46 20.78 -20.99
C GLN A 91 -7.65 20.09 -20.31
N ALA A 92 -7.91 20.46 -19.07
CA ALA A 92 -9.04 19.96 -18.32
C ALA A 92 -9.59 21.03 -17.39
N ASP A 93 -10.90 21.05 -17.17
CA ASP A 93 -11.53 21.95 -16.21
C ASP A 93 -11.19 21.59 -14.77
N ILE A 94 -11.01 20.32 -14.48
CA ILE A 94 -10.61 19.78 -13.18
C ILE A 94 -9.43 18.82 -13.39
N ILE A 95 -8.38 18.98 -12.58
CA ILE A 95 -7.23 18.09 -12.57
C ILE A 95 -7.12 17.48 -11.16
N VAL A 96 -7.14 16.14 -11.07
CA VAL A 96 -7.08 15.41 -9.81
C VAL A 96 -5.70 14.78 -9.63
N GLY A 97 -5.01 15.12 -8.54
CA GLY A 97 -3.76 14.50 -8.14
C GLY A 97 -4.01 13.19 -7.40
N ALA A 98 -3.72 12.06 -8.02
CA ALA A 98 -3.82 10.73 -7.44
C ALA A 98 -2.51 9.91 -7.59
N GLY A 99 -1.37 10.57 -7.83
CA GLY A 99 -0.06 9.96 -8.08
C GLY A 99 0.69 9.50 -6.82
N GLY A 100 0.04 9.46 -5.65
CA GLY A 100 0.63 8.99 -4.40
C GLY A 100 1.68 9.97 -3.82
N HIS A 101 2.73 9.44 -3.20
CA HIS A 101 3.74 10.25 -2.50
C HIS A 101 4.62 11.10 -3.44
N LEU A 102 4.67 10.79 -4.72
CA LEU A 102 5.41 11.54 -5.74
C LEU A 102 4.50 12.43 -6.61
N ASP A 103 3.24 12.57 -6.25
CA ASP A 103 2.27 13.34 -7.03
C ASP A 103 2.74 14.77 -7.27
N ILE A 104 2.68 15.20 -8.54
CA ILE A 104 3.15 16.52 -8.96
C ILE A 104 2.22 17.62 -8.47
N ILE A 105 0.90 17.37 -8.45
CA ILE A 105 -0.11 18.34 -8.03
C ILE A 105 0.03 18.61 -6.53
N ARG A 106 0.20 17.55 -5.73
CA ARG A 106 0.47 17.67 -4.33
C ARG A 106 1.69 18.56 -4.05
N ARG A 107 2.78 18.38 -4.78
CA ARG A 107 4.01 19.17 -4.62
C ARG A 107 3.88 20.62 -5.05
N THR A 108 2.96 20.94 -5.94
CA THR A 108 2.70 22.31 -6.37
C THR A 108 1.72 23.05 -5.46
N MET A 109 0.77 22.32 -4.84
CA MET A 109 -0.25 22.91 -3.97
C MET A 109 0.18 23.06 -2.51
N TRP A 110 1.06 22.16 -2.03
CA TRP A 110 1.55 22.21 -0.65
C TRP A 110 3.07 22.32 -0.62
N SER A 111 3.54 23.42 -0.05
CA SER A 111 4.99 23.69 0.15
C SER A 111 5.62 22.82 1.26
N GLU A 112 4.79 22.23 2.12
CA GLU A 112 5.29 21.37 3.20
C GLU A 112 5.83 20.04 2.66
N LYS A 113 7.02 19.70 3.13
CA LYS A 113 7.59 18.38 2.86
C LYS A 113 6.72 17.33 3.53
N SER A 114 5.99 16.58 2.74
CA SER A 114 5.25 15.42 3.23
C SER A 114 6.22 14.46 3.95
N LEU A 115 5.86 14.10 5.17
CA LEU A 115 6.51 13.00 5.85
C LEU A 115 6.14 11.70 5.11
N ASN A 116 7.14 11.09 4.50
CA ASN A 116 6.97 9.78 3.89
C ASN A 116 7.52 8.72 4.85
N ILE A 117 6.73 7.69 5.10
CA ILE A 117 7.18 6.51 5.82
C ILE A 117 7.76 5.53 4.80
N PRO A 118 9.09 5.34 4.77
CA PRO A 118 9.68 4.33 3.93
C PRO A 118 9.27 2.94 4.43
N VAL A 119 8.96 2.06 3.49
CA VAL A 119 8.53 0.69 3.77
C VAL A 119 9.36 -0.32 2.98
N LYS A 120 9.57 -1.49 3.58
CA LYS A 120 10.12 -2.68 2.92
C LYS A 120 9.31 -3.90 3.26
N PHE A 121 9.21 -4.80 2.29
CA PHE A 121 8.49 -6.06 2.46
C PHE A 121 9.05 -7.17 1.60
N ALA A 122 8.69 -8.38 1.95
CA ALA A 122 8.90 -9.58 1.14
C ALA A 122 7.60 -10.38 1.05
N ILE A 123 7.45 -11.10 -0.05
CA ILE A 123 6.52 -12.22 -0.15
C ILE A 123 7.33 -13.47 0.16
N LYS A 124 6.93 -14.20 1.19
CA LYS A 124 7.58 -15.45 1.59
C LYS A 124 6.62 -16.63 1.44
N GLU A 125 7.16 -17.76 1.03
CA GLU A 125 6.41 -19.02 1.00
C GLU A 125 5.94 -19.41 2.40
N GLY A 126 4.76 -19.99 2.47
CA GLY A 126 4.14 -20.48 3.69
C GLY A 126 3.10 -19.53 4.30
N ASN A 127 2.18 -20.13 5.01
CA ASN A 127 1.15 -19.42 5.77
C ASN A 127 1.66 -19.18 7.19
N HIS A 128 2.14 -17.98 7.47
CA HIS A 128 2.72 -17.61 8.77
C HIS A 128 1.66 -17.15 9.78
N THR A 129 0.46 -16.84 9.33
CA THR A 129 -0.67 -16.42 10.14
C THR A 129 -1.98 -16.62 9.39
N GLU A 130 -3.05 -16.83 10.13
CA GLU A 130 -4.42 -16.86 9.59
C GLU A 130 -5.11 -15.49 9.65
N ALA A 131 -4.59 -14.57 10.48
CA ALA A 131 -5.10 -13.23 10.71
C ALA A 131 -4.23 -12.15 10.02
N LEU A 132 -4.72 -10.92 9.93
CA LEU A 132 -3.87 -9.78 9.65
C LEU A 132 -3.10 -9.42 10.93
N GLU A 133 -1.78 -9.58 10.94
CA GLU A 133 -0.97 -9.18 12.09
C GLU A 133 -0.31 -7.84 11.88
N LEU A 134 -0.43 -6.96 12.89
CA LEU A 134 0.27 -5.69 12.99
C LEU A 134 1.11 -5.68 14.27
N HIS A 135 2.42 -5.50 14.11
CA HIS A 135 3.38 -5.49 15.20
C HIS A 135 3.87 -4.09 15.47
N PHE A 136 3.85 -3.66 16.73
CA PHE A 136 4.21 -2.30 17.15
C PHE A 136 5.45 -2.28 18.06
N GLY A 137 6.03 -1.09 18.21
CA GLY A 137 7.12 -0.82 19.13
C GLY A 137 8.49 -0.86 18.48
N SER A 138 9.48 -1.43 19.17
CA SER A 138 10.88 -1.43 18.73
C SER A 138 11.14 -2.18 17.44
N VAL A 139 10.23 -3.04 17.01
CA VAL A 139 10.31 -3.75 15.72
C VAL A 139 10.18 -2.79 14.52
N ALA A 140 9.40 -1.73 14.68
CA ALA A 140 9.15 -0.73 13.64
C ALA A 140 8.94 0.66 14.26
N PRO A 141 10.01 1.36 14.66
CA PRO A 141 9.93 2.63 15.38
C PRO A 141 9.14 3.71 14.64
N GLY A 142 8.11 4.25 15.28
CA GLY A 142 7.23 5.26 14.72
C GLY A 142 6.29 4.79 13.60
N GLY A 143 6.26 3.48 13.36
CA GLY A 143 5.38 2.82 12.39
C GLY A 143 4.89 1.48 12.91
N TYR A 144 4.78 0.51 12.01
CA TYR A 144 4.43 -0.88 12.35
C TYR A 144 5.03 -1.87 11.36
N ALA A 145 5.20 -3.10 11.82
CA ALA A 145 5.48 -4.25 10.96
C ALA A 145 4.19 -5.06 10.76
N TRP A 146 4.14 -5.83 9.69
CA TRP A 146 2.96 -6.61 9.36
C TRP A 146 3.29 -8.01 8.86
N VAL A 147 2.39 -8.94 9.12
CA VAL A 147 2.33 -10.25 8.49
C VAL A 147 0.93 -10.45 7.95
N PHE A 148 0.83 -10.60 6.66
CA PHE A 148 -0.44 -10.66 5.96
C PHE A 148 -0.54 -11.95 5.16
N PRO A 149 -1.46 -12.85 5.53
CA PRO A 149 -1.62 -14.11 4.85
C PRO A 149 -2.10 -13.90 3.42
N LYS A 150 -1.57 -14.68 2.52
CA LYS A 150 -2.06 -14.86 1.14
C LYS A 150 -2.33 -16.33 0.90
N ASP A 151 -2.64 -16.71 -0.31
CA ASP A 151 -2.77 -18.11 -0.67
C ASP A 151 -1.38 -18.74 -0.85
N GLY A 152 -1.03 -19.69 0.01
CA GLY A 152 0.25 -20.38 0.03
C GLY A 152 1.49 -19.53 0.38
N CYS A 153 1.32 -18.24 0.66
CA CYS A 153 2.43 -17.34 1.02
C CYS A 153 1.98 -16.23 1.97
N SER A 154 2.93 -15.42 2.44
CA SER A 154 2.65 -14.27 3.30
C SER A 154 3.40 -13.03 2.84
N ASN A 155 2.73 -11.87 2.91
CA ASN A 155 3.37 -10.58 2.75
C ASN A 155 3.85 -10.10 4.13
N ILE A 156 5.16 -10.03 4.30
CA ILE A 156 5.82 -9.67 5.55
C ILE A 156 6.64 -8.41 5.33
N GLY A 157 6.44 -7.40 6.16
CA GLY A 157 7.15 -6.15 5.97
C GLY A 157 7.00 -5.19 7.13
N LEU A 158 7.61 -4.02 6.99
CA LEU A 158 7.51 -2.94 7.97
C LEU A 158 7.72 -1.57 7.33
N GLY A 159 7.20 -0.56 8.04
CA GLY A 159 7.49 0.84 7.78
C GLY A 159 7.96 1.52 9.06
N ILE A 160 8.94 2.39 8.96
CA ILE A 160 9.49 3.14 10.10
C ILE A 160 9.51 4.64 9.81
N GLN A 161 9.39 5.43 10.86
CA GLN A 161 9.79 6.84 10.78
C GLN A 161 11.27 6.97 11.15
N THR A 162 12.08 7.37 10.20
CA THR A 162 13.56 7.41 10.36
C THR A 162 14.02 8.24 11.57
N ARG A 163 13.25 9.27 11.96
CA ARG A 163 13.54 10.10 13.16
C ARG A 163 13.53 9.30 14.47
N PHE A 164 12.81 8.16 14.51
CA PHE A 164 12.75 7.29 15.69
C PHE A 164 13.67 6.06 15.59
N ALA A 165 14.33 5.87 14.46
CA ALA A 165 15.14 4.68 14.19
C ALA A 165 16.53 4.70 14.86
N ARG A 166 16.91 5.77 15.58
CA ARG A 166 18.15 5.89 16.35
C ARG A 166 19.42 5.52 15.55
N GLY A 167 19.48 5.91 14.29
CA GLY A 167 20.61 5.63 13.39
C GLY A 167 20.60 4.23 12.76
N VAL A 168 19.65 3.36 13.10
CA VAL A 168 19.53 2.05 12.45
C VAL A 168 18.75 2.17 11.13
N SER A 169 19.25 1.54 10.09
CA SER A 169 18.63 1.65 8.75
C SER A 169 17.32 0.88 8.65
N LEU A 170 16.44 1.31 7.73
CA LEU A 170 15.23 0.55 7.37
C LEU A 170 15.59 -0.87 6.92
N ASN A 171 16.71 -1.05 6.20
CA ASN A 171 17.15 -2.37 5.75
C ASN A 171 17.38 -3.31 6.93
N SER A 172 18.11 -2.85 7.94
CA SER A 172 18.41 -3.67 9.13
C SER A 172 17.17 -4.06 9.91
N TYR A 173 16.18 -3.16 10.01
CA TYR A 173 14.88 -3.49 10.62
C TYR A 173 14.13 -4.52 9.78
N ALA A 174 14.07 -4.31 8.45
CA ALA A 174 13.34 -5.18 7.54
C ALA A 174 13.94 -6.59 7.48
N GLU A 175 15.26 -6.71 7.34
CA GLU A 175 15.95 -7.99 7.33
C GLU A 175 15.70 -8.76 8.63
N ARG A 176 15.91 -8.12 9.78
CA ARG A 176 15.68 -8.75 11.08
C ARG A 176 14.25 -9.27 11.23
N PHE A 177 13.24 -8.51 10.80
CA PHE A 177 11.85 -8.91 10.93
C PHE A 177 11.44 -9.95 9.88
N ILE A 178 11.79 -9.73 8.61
CA ILE A 178 11.41 -10.62 7.51
C ILE A 178 12.12 -11.98 7.65
N ASP A 179 13.41 -11.98 7.98
CA ASP A 179 14.20 -13.22 8.06
C ASP A 179 13.93 -14.03 9.35
N SER A 180 13.16 -13.46 10.30
CA SER A 180 12.64 -14.24 11.44
C SER A 180 11.51 -15.21 11.06
N TYR A 181 10.98 -15.11 9.85
CA TYR A 181 9.97 -16.01 9.31
C TYR A 181 10.60 -16.99 8.33
N ASN A 182 10.21 -18.26 8.40
CA ASN A 182 10.70 -19.34 7.53
C ASN A 182 10.16 -19.20 6.10
N GLY A 183 10.62 -20.08 5.21
CA GLY A 183 10.20 -20.16 3.80
C GLY A 183 11.06 -19.30 2.86
N ASP A 184 11.04 -19.64 1.59
CA ASP A 184 11.79 -18.95 0.58
C ASP A 184 11.19 -17.57 0.24
N THR A 185 12.04 -16.64 -0.11
CA THR A 185 11.59 -15.31 -0.54
C THR A 185 11.25 -15.32 -2.02
N ILE A 186 9.97 -15.20 -2.35
CA ILE A 186 9.46 -15.13 -3.72
C ILE A 186 9.70 -13.74 -4.33
N TYR A 187 9.54 -12.69 -3.52
CA TYR A 187 9.65 -11.31 -3.98
C TYR A 187 10.07 -10.36 -2.84
N ARG A 188 10.85 -9.34 -3.16
CA ARG A 188 11.14 -8.22 -2.25
C ARG A 188 10.73 -6.91 -2.89
N GLY A 189 10.13 -6.04 -2.09
CA GLY A 189 9.68 -4.72 -2.52
C GLY A 189 9.98 -3.62 -1.51
N ALA A 190 9.96 -2.39 -2.00
CA ALA A 190 10.09 -1.20 -1.20
C ALA A 190 9.17 -0.10 -1.72
N GLY A 191 8.85 0.85 -0.86
CA GLY A 191 8.00 1.99 -1.21
C GLY A 191 8.04 3.06 -0.15
N ALA A 192 7.13 4.02 -0.29
CA ALA A 192 6.89 5.03 0.73
C ALA A 192 5.39 5.30 0.84
N LEU A 193 4.94 5.51 2.07
CA LEU A 193 3.58 5.90 2.38
C LEU A 193 3.56 7.38 2.73
N PRO A 194 2.76 8.21 2.06
CA PRO A 194 2.57 9.60 2.47
C PRO A 194 1.81 9.66 3.80
N MET A 195 2.21 10.59 4.65
CA MET A 195 1.52 10.94 5.90
C MET A 195 0.96 12.34 5.81
#